data_5257489d4a49bb71180a9942cf04a215
#
_entry.id   5257489d4a49bb71180a9942cf04a215
#
_cell.length_a   1.000
_cell.length_b   1.000
_cell.length_c   1.000
_cell.angle_alpha   90.00
_cell.angle_beta   90.00
_cell.angle_gamma   90.00
#
_symmetry.space_group_name_H-M   'P 1'
#
loop_
_entity.id
_entity.type
_entity.pdbx_description
1 polymer ?
#
loop_
_entity_poly.entity_id
_entity_poly.type
_entity_poly.pdbx_seq_one_letter_code
_entity_poly.pdbx_strand_id
1 'polypeptide(L)'
;MRMEAKTEAGSSRNKEKSKQKLLDAVEKILNTKGFAGLKVNDIARTAGLDKKLIYNYFGGRDGLIDAYIRSQDFWSNVRNPENSLPIKDGGKDFSKTMLLSQFDYVFKNRELQKILLWGLIENRKSLKKLAEDREETGAVLFEGITDPHFGEDAKRYRAVMALLISGIYYLDIYATTNESTFCGLDLKSKEGRLEIEQALTFLVDKTYG
;
A
#
# COMPACT_ATOMS: atom_id res chain seq x y z
N MET A 1 -35.65 -4.09 25.93
CA MET A 1 -34.79 -3.33 24.98
C MET A 1 -33.29 -3.30 25.28
N ARG A 2 -32.78 -3.84 26.40
CA ARG A 2 -31.31 -3.80 26.72
C ARG A 2 -30.54 -5.10 26.42
N MET A 3 -31.22 -6.19 26.05
CA MET A 3 -30.57 -7.49 25.76
C MET A 3 -30.20 -7.68 24.29
N GLU A 4 -30.91 -7.11 23.33
CA GLU A 4 -30.63 -7.25 21.89
C GLU A 4 -29.37 -6.52 21.44
N ALA A 5 -29.10 -5.32 21.96
CA ALA A 5 -27.91 -4.54 21.62
C ALA A 5 -26.58 -5.20 22.05
N LYS A 6 -26.59 -6.05 23.10
CA LYS A 6 -25.38 -6.74 23.60
C LYS A 6 -25.06 -7.99 22.76
N THR A 7 -26.04 -8.62 22.13
CA THR A 7 -25.88 -9.78 21.24
C THR A 7 -25.37 -9.36 19.87
N GLU A 8 -25.81 -8.24 19.32
CA GLU A 8 -25.33 -7.73 18.02
C GLU A 8 -23.88 -7.25 18.11
N ALA A 9 -23.49 -6.54 19.17
CA ALA A 9 -22.10 -6.11 19.36
C ALA A 9 -21.14 -7.30 19.54
N GLY A 10 -21.56 -8.39 20.20
CA GLY A 10 -20.79 -9.63 20.36
C GLY A 10 -20.65 -10.40 19.03
N SER A 11 -21.68 -10.45 18.24
CA SER A 11 -21.70 -11.08 16.90
C SER A 11 -20.80 -10.34 15.92
N SER A 12 -20.88 -9.00 15.89
CA SER A 12 -20.04 -8.15 15.05
C SER A 12 -18.56 -8.28 15.41
N ARG A 13 -18.21 -8.27 16.69
CA ARG A 13 -16.82 -8.43 17.17
C ARG A 13 -16.24 -9.82 16.82
N ASN A 14 -17.05 -10.88 16.88
CA ASN A 14 -16.63 -12.22 16.48
C ASN A 14 -16.43 -12.34 14.98
N LYS A 15 -17.24 -11.65 14.17
CA LYS A 15 -17.10 -11.57 12.72
C LYS A 15 -15.78 -10.91 12.33
N GLU A 16 -15.44 -9.75 12.90
CA GLU A 16 -14.18 -9.07 12.59
C GLU A 16 -12.95 -9.88 13.04
N LYS A 17 -13.00 -10.54 14.19
CA LYS A 17 -11.94 -11.47 14.61
C LYS A 17 -11.76 -12.64 13.63
N SER A 18 -12.85 -13.17 13.08
CA SER A 18 -12.78 -14.26 12.11
C SER A 18 -12.22 -13.77 10.77
N LYS A 19 -12.59 -12.58 10.32
CA LYS A 19 -12.01 -11.97 9.12
C LYS A 19 -10.49 -11.77 9.28
N GLN A 20 -10.04 -11.23 10.42
CA GLN A 20 -8.62 -11.03 10.68
C GLN A 20 -7.86 -12.35 10.65
N LYS A 21 -8.33 -13.40 11.30
CA LYS A 21 -7.71 -14.74 11.25
C LYS A 21 -7.57 -15.28 9.82
N LEU A 22 -8.52 -14.98 8.93
CA LEU A 22 -8.43 -15.38 7.54
C LEU A 22 -7.38 -14.57 6.77
N LEU A 23 -7.25 -13.26 7.04
CA LEU A 23 -6.19 -12.42 6.49
C LEU A 23 -4.80 -12.85 6.99
N ASP A 24 -4.65 -13.12 8.28
CA ASP A 24 -3.40 -13.62 8.88
C ASP A 24 -3.00 -14.99 8.27
N ALA A 25 -3.99 -15.84 7.96
CA ALA A 25 -3.73 -17.11 7.30
C ALA A 25 -3.24 -16.94 5.86
N VAL A 26 -3.77 -15.96 5.12
CA VAL A 26 -3.27 -15.60 3.79
C VAL A 26 -1.82 -15.16 3.87
N GLU A 27 -1.49 -14.25 4.79
CA GLU A 27 -0.13 -13.78 5.04
C GLU A 27 0.83 -14.94 5.33
N LYS A 28 0.48 -15.80 6.29
CA LYS A 28 1.29 -16.96 6.66
C LYS A 28 1.56 -17.90 5.49
N ILE A 29 0.54 -18.16 4.66
CA ILE A 29 0.69 -19.03 3.49
C ILE A 29 1.56 -18.36 2.42
N LEU A 30 1.38 -17.07 2.16
CA LEU A 30 2.22 -16.31 1.25
C LEU A 30 3.69 -16.35 1.64
N ASN A 31 3.98 -16.21 2.95
CA ASN A 31 5.33 -16.22 3.47
C ASN A 31 6.01 -17.59 3.43
N THR A 32 5.23 -18.69 3.51
CA THR A 32 5.78 -20.04 3.60
C THR A 32 5.70 -20.84 2.31
N LYS A 33 4.65 -20.65 1.50
CA LYS A 33 4.33 -21.47 0.31
C LYS A 33 4.16 -20.64 -0.95
N GLY A 34 4.30 -19.33 -0.84
CA GLY A 34 4.02 -18.42 -1.92
C GLY A 34 2.54 -18.44 -2.36
N PHE A 35 2.30 -17.80 -3.49
CA PHE A 35 0.92 -17.64 -4.00
C PHE A 35 0.24 -18.95 -4.40
N ALA A 36 0.99 -19.90 -4.93
CA ALA A 36 0.47 -21.22 -5.32
C ALA A 36 -0.17 -21.98 -4.13
N GLY A 37 0.23 -21.65 -2.89
CA GLY A 37 -0.32 -22.19 -1.66
C GLY A 37 -1.66 -21.62 -1.23
N LEU A 38 -2.16 -20.54 -1.84
CA LEU A 38 -3.42 -19.88 -1.44
C LEU A 38 -4.65 -20.63 -1.94
N LYS A 39 -4.85 -21.84 -1.43
CA LYS A 39 -6.04 -22.65 -1.69
C LYS A 39 -7.05 -22.46 -0.55
N VAL A 40 -8.37 -22.43 -0.87
CA VAL A 40 -9.45 -22.23 0.12
C VAL A 40 -9.32 -23.15 1.33
N ASN A 41 -9.06 -24.43 1.09
CA ASN A 41 -8.95 -25.43 2.17
C ASN A 41 -7.69 -25.20 3.03
N ASP A 42 -6.58 -24.76 2.44
CA ASP A 42 -5.35 -24.47 3.18
C ASP A 42 -5.49 -23.21 4.02
N ILE A 43 -6.13 -22.17 3.48
CA ILE A 43 -6.43 -20.94 4.22
C ILE A 43 -7.34 -21.23 5.41
N ALA A 44 -8.45 -21.93 5.19
CA ALA A 44 -9.39 -22.28 6.25
C ALA A 44 -8.73 -23.09 7.37
N ARG A 45 -7.93 -24.10 6.99
CA ARG A 45 -7.17 -24.93 7.94
C ARG A 45 -6.14 -24.09 8.71
N THR A 46 -5.41 -23.20 8.06
CA THR A 46 -4.41 -22.33 8.69
C THR A 46 -5.06 -21.35 9.65
N ALA A 47 -6.23 -20.81 9.30
CA ALA A 47 -7.02 -19.91 10.16
C ALA A 47 -7.72 -20.64 11.33
N GLY A 48 -7.85 -21.97 11.28
CA GLY A 48 -8.66 -22.74 12.23
C GLY A 48 -10.16 -22.44 12.12
N LEU A 49 -10.65 -22.17 10.91
CA LEU A 49 -12.03 -21.73 10.65
C LEU A 49 -12.68 -22.57 9.54
N ASP A 50 -14.03 -22.60 9.54
CA ASP A 50 -14.77 -23.22 8.45
C ASP A 50 -14.61 -22.43 7.14
N LYS A 51 -14.36 -23.13 6.03
CA LYS A 51 -14.21 -22.53 4.70
C LYS A 51 -15.44 -21.74 4.23
N LYS A 52 -16.63 -22.04 4.75
CA LYS A 52 -17.85 -21.28 4.46
C LYS A 52 -17.71 -19.80 4.83
N LEU A 53 -16.90 -19.48 5.85
CA LEU A 53 -16.67 -18.11 6.26
C LEU A 53 -15.90 -17.29 5.20
N ILE A 54 -15.04 -17.94 4.40
CA ILE A 54 -14.37 -17.30 3.28
C ILE A 54 -15.39 -16.79 2.26
N TYR A 55 -16.36 -17.65 1.91
CA TYR A 55 -17.44 -17.29 0.98
C TYR A 55 -18.37 -16.23 1.57
N ASN A 56 -18.75 -16.39 2.84
CA ASN A 56 -19.68 -15.48 3.51
C ASN A 56 -19.11 -14.07 3.72
N TYR A 57 -17.81 -13.95 3.99
CA TYR A 57 -17.20 -12.65 4.33
C TYR A 57 -16.54 -11.96 3.15
N PHE A 58 -16.05 -12.74 2.19
CA PHE A 58 -15.22 -12.23 1.11
C PHE A 58 -15.72 -12.63 -0.29
N GLY A 59 -16.81 -13.37 -0.39
CA GLY A 59 -17.32 -13.85 -1.69
C GLY A 59 -16.50 -14.98 -2.31
N GLY A 60 -15.47 -15.48 -1.62
CA GLY A 60 -14.59 -16.55 -2.07
C GLY A 60 -13.12 -16.24 -1.88
N ARG A 61 -12.26 -17.12 -2.45
CA ARG A 61 -10.80 -17.02 -2.34
C ARG A 61 -10.28 -15.70 -2.88
N ASP A 62 -10.70 -15.33 -4.08
CA ASP A 62 -10.17 -14.15 -4.77
C ASP A 62 -10.56 -12.86 -4.02
N GLY A 63 -11.79 -12.76 -3.51
CA GLY A 63 -12.20 -11.62 -2.68
C GLY A 63 -11.46 -11.53 -1.34
N LEU A 64 -11.09 -12.68 -0.74
CA LEU A 64 -10.23 -12.68 0.45
C LEU A 64 -8.81 -12.20 0.13
N ILE A 65 -8.24 -12.64 -0.99
CA ILE A 65 -6.92 -12.19 -1.46
C ILE A 65 -6.96 -10.70 -1.77
N ASP A 66 -8.01 -10.20 -2.42
CA ASP A 66 -8.19 -8.78 -2.71
C ASP A 66 -8.28 -7.95 -1.43
N ALA A 67 -9.00 -8.45 -0.41
CA ALA A 67 -9.07 -7.78 0.89
C ALA A 67 -7.71 -7.75 1.59
N TYR A 68 -6.93 -8.84 1.51
CA TYR A 68 -5.57 -8.88 2.05
C TYR A 68 -4.64 -7.89 1.33
N ILE A 69 -4.64 -7.88 -0.01
CA ILE A 69 -3.83 -6.96 -0.81
C ILE A 69 -4.15 -5.51 -0.42
N ARG A 70 -5.42 -5.15 -0.35
CA ARG A 70 -5.84 -3.79 0.06
C ARG A 70 -5.41 -3.44 1.47
N SER A 71 -5.42 -4.40 2.42
CA SER A 71 -5.00 -4.13 3.80
C SER A 71 -3.50 -3.80 3.92
N GLN A 72 -2.69 -4.24 2.96
CA GLN A 72 -1.25 -3.98 2.91
C GLN A 72 -0.88 -2.75 2.08
N ASP A 73 -1.81 -2.23 1.29
CA ASP A 73 -1.53 -1.14 0.39
C ASP A 73 -1.42 0.22 1.11
N PHE A 74 -0.37 0.96 0.82
CA PHE A 74 -0.14 2.29 1.37
C PHE A 74 -1.29 3.25 1.01
N TRP A 75 -1.65 3.29 -0.27
CA TRP A 75 -2.64 4.23 -0.79
C TRP A 75 -4.07 3.95 -0.31
N SER A 76 -4.40 2.68 -0.07
CA SER A 76 -5.68 2.28 0.53
C SER A 76 -5.84 2.76 1.98
N ASN A 77 -4.73 3.12 2.64
CA ASN A 77 -4.69 3.60 4.02
C ASN A 77 -4.43 5.12 4.13
N VAL A 78 -4.20 5.81 3.01
CA VAL A 78 -4.11 7.28 3.00
C VAL A 78 -5.49 7.84 3.32
N ARG A 79 -5.61 8.51 4.47
CA ARG A 79 -6.85 9.21 4.86
C ARG A 79 -7.06 10.38 3.92
N ASN A 80 -8.29 10.56 3.44
CA ASN A 80 -8.69 11.67 2.57
C ASN A 80 -8.17 12.99 3.11
N PRO A 81 -7.46 13.78 2.30
CA PRO A 81 -6.92 15.08 2.70
C PRO A 81 -8.00 16.15 2.92
N GLU A 82 -9.29 15.84 2.69
CA GLU A 82 -10.42 16.77 2.90
C GLU A 82 -10.50 17.39 4.31
N ASN A 83 -9.80 16.78 5.29
CA ASN A 83 -9.69 17.31 6.65
C ASN A 83 -8.32 17.96 6.95
N SER A 84 -7.46 18.15 5.96
CA SER A 84 -6.18 18.82 6.14
C SER A 84 -6.32 20.35 6.01
N LEU A 85 -5.48 21.08 6.74
CA LEU A 85 -5.35 22.54 6.68
C LEU A 85 -5.25 23.04 5.23
N PRO A 86 -5.74 24.24 4.91
CA PRO A 86 -5.70 24.77 3.55
C PRO A 86 -4.27 24.75 3.01
N ILE A 87 -4.08 24.06 1.89
CA ILE A 87 -2.79 23.90 1.23
C ILE A 87 -2.41 25.25 0.62
N LYS A 88 -1.38 25.90 1.17
CA LYS A 88 -0.95 27.27 0.77
C LYS A 88 0.21 27.28 -0.20
N ASP A 89 0.95 26.17 -0.32
CA ASP A 89 2.21 26.04 -1.04
C ASP A 89 2.08 25.24 -2.35
N GLY A 90 0.87 25.14 -2.89
CA GLY A 90 0.57 24.34 -4.08
C GLY A 90 0.76 22.84 -3.89
N GLY A 91 0.78 22.35 -2.64
CA GLY A 91 0.96 20.95 -2.31
C GLY A 91 2.41 20.48 -2.17
N LYS A 92 3.36 21.40 -2.05
CA LYS A 92 4.79 21.11 -1.93
C LYS A 92 5.10 20.25 -0.69
N ASP A 93 4.70 20.72 0.49
CA ASP A 93 4.93 20.02 1.76
C ASP A 93 4.12 18.72 1.84
N PHE A 94 2.92 18.71 1.27
CA PHE A 94 2.12 17.51 1.12
C PHE A 94 2.88 16.45 0.30
N SER A 95 3.42 16.81 -0.86
CA SER A 95 4.16 15.90 -1.75
C SER A 95 5.41 15.33 -1.07
N LYS A 96 6.18 16.15 -0.36
CA LYS A 96 7.33 15.69 0.44
C LYS A 96 6.90 14.68 1.50
N THR A 97 5.90 15.05 2.29
CA THR A 97 5.37 14.19 3.37
C THR A 97 4.90 12.85 2.84
N MET A 98 4.18 12.83 1.71
CA MET A 98 3.69 11.61 1.08
C MET A 98 4.83 10.72 0.58
N LEU A 99 5.84 11.28 -0.11
CA LEU A 99 6.99 10.51 -0.59
C LEU A 99 7.81 9.92 0.56
N LEU A 100 8.10 10.71 1.60
CA LEU A 100 8.86 10.25 2.77
C LEU A 100 8.09 9.16 3.54
N SER A 101 6.79 9.37 3.74
CA SER A 101 5.93 8.38 4.40
C SER A 101 5.85 7.08 3.61
N GLN A 102 5.76 7.17 2.28
CA GLN A 102 5.73 6.01 1.39
C GLN A 102 7.06 5.26 1.39
N PHE A 103 8.19 5.97 1.37
CA PHE A 103 9.54 5.38 1.47
C PHE A 103 9.72 4.60 2.77
N ASP A 104 9.33 5.17 3.90
CA ASP A 104 9.38 4.47 5.19
C ASP A 104 8.42 3.27 5.26
N TYR A 105 7.19 3.44 4.76
CA TYR A 105 6.17 2.40 4.80
C TYR A 105 6.53 1.19 3.93
N VAL A 106 6.99 1.40 2.70
CA VAL A 106 7.36 0.32 1.78
C VAL A 106 8.56 -0.47 2.33
N PHE A 107 9.57 0.21 2.87
CA PHE A 107 10.72 -0.45 3.49
C PHE A 107 10.33 -1.39 4.64
N LYS A 108 9.41 -0.94 5.50
CA LYS A 108 8.96 -1.69 6.67
C LYS A 108 7.96 -2.81 6.34
N ASN A 109 7.27 -2.71 5.21
CA ASN A 109 6.20 -3.64 4.86
C ASN A 109 6.65 -4.65 3.78
N ARG A 110 7.15 -5.80 4.24
CA ARG A 110 7.63 -6.89 3.36
C ARG A 110 6.52 -7.51 2.50
N GLU A 111 5.31 -7.55 3.02
CA GLU A 111 4.15 -8.08 2.32
C GLU A 111 3.77 -7.19 1.15
N LEU A 112 3.79 -5.87 1.36
CA LEU A 112 3.60 -4.90 0.27
C LEU A 112 4.67 -5.03 -0.81
N GLN A 113 5.95 -5.18 -0.43
CA GLN A 113 7.03 -5.38 -1.40
C GLN A 113 6.80 -6.61 -2.28
N LYS A 114 6.32 -7.73 -1.69
CA LYS A 114 5.95 -8.93 -2.46
C LYS A 114 4.78 -8.68 -3.40
N ILE A 115 3.77 -7.93 -2.95
CA ILE A 115 2.62 -7.55 -3.76
C ILE A 115 3.04 -6.66 -4.94
N LEU A 116 3.93 -5.68 -4.70
CA LEU A 116 4.48 -4.83 -5.74
C LEU A 116 5.23 -5.63 -6.81
N LEU A 117 6.16 -6.49 -6.39
CA LEU A 117 6.88 -7.39 -7.31
C LEU A 117 5.93 -8.29 -8.08
N TRP A 118 4.93 -8.79 -7.40
CA TRP A 118 3.95 -9.68 -7.98
C TRP A 118 3.11 -9.00 -9.07
N GLY A 119 2.70 -7.75 -8.84
CA GLY A 119 2.00 -6.94 -9.82
C GLY A 119 2.78 -6.69 -11.12
N LEU A 120 4.12 -6.76 -11.05
CA LEU A 120 4.99 -6.61 -12.23
C LEU A 120 5.15 -7.92 -13.03
N ILE A 121 4.96 -9.07 -12.39
CA ILE A 121 5.26 -10.39 -12.99
C ILE A 121 3.98 -11.09 -13.44
N GLU A 122 2.88 -10.96 -12.71
CA GLU A 122 1.65 -11.70 -12.97
C GLU A 122 0.49 -10.80 -13.39
N ASN A 123 -0.16 -11.15 -14.51
CA ASN A 123 -1.40 -10.50 -14.94
C ASN A 123 -2.61 -11.11 -14.21
N ARG A 124 -2.97 -10.56 -13.05
CA ARG A 124 -4.12 -10.97 -12.23
C ARG A 124 -5.11 -9.84 -12.07
N LYS A 125 -6.40 -10.17 -12.10
CA LYS A 125 -7.49 -9.20 -11.94
C LYS A 125 -7.37 -8.37 -10.65
N SER A 126 -7.01 -9.01 -9.53
CA SER A 126 -6.86 -8.33 -8.24
C SER A 126 -5.71 -7.34 -8.21
N LEU A 127 -4.57 -7.70 -8.80
CA LEU A 127 -3.40 -6.81 -8.87
C LEU A 127 -3.64 -5.65 -9.84
N LYS A 128 -4.31 -5.93 -10.96
CA LYS A 128 -4.73 -4.89 -11.91
C LYS A 128 -5.70 -3.91 -11.26
N LYS A 129 -6.72 -4.43 -10.55
CA LYS A 129 -7.66 -3.59 -9.83
C LYS A 129 -6.96 -2.74 -8.76
N LEU A 130 -5.99 -3.29 -8.03
CA LEU A 130 -5.19 -2.52 -7.08
C LEU A 130 -4.45 -1.36 -7.75
N ALA A 131 -3.86 -1.60 -8.92
CA ALA A 131 -3.20 -0.55 -9.69
C ALA A 131 -4.22 0.53 -10.14
N GLU A 132 -5.40 0.13 -10.62
CA GLU A 132 -6.49 1.03 -10.99
C GLU A 132 -6.96 1.87 -9.77
N ASP A 133 -7.19 1.24 -8.61
CA ASP A 133 -7.61 1.92 -7.36
C ASP A 133 -6.54 2.95 -6.89
N ARG A 134 -5.25 2.65 -7.10
CA ARG A 134 -4.14 3.59 -6.82
C ARG A 134 -4.13 4.78 -7.78
N GLU A 135 -4.34 4.53 -9.06
CA GLU A 135 -4.43 5.60 -10.07
C GLU A 135 -5.61 6.52 -9.78
N GLU A 136 -6.78 5.97 -9.44
CA GLU A 136 -7.95 6.77 -9.05
C GLU A 136 -7.66 7.63 -7.82
N THR A 137 -7.06 7.07 -6.78
CA THR A 137 -6.67 7.83 -5.57
C THR A 137 -5.63 8.90 -5.91
N GLY A 138 -4.62 8.56 -6.71
CA GLY A 138 -3.59 9.50 -7.16
C GLY A 138 -4.16 10.64 -8.00
N ALA A 139 -5.09 10.34 -8.92
CA ALA A 139 -5.74 11.34 -9.76
C ALA A 139 -6.47 12.39 -8.90
N VAL A 140 -7.24 11.97 -7.91
CA VAL A 140 -7.95 12.88 -6.99
C VAL A 140 -6.96 13.80 -6.25
N LEU A 141 -5.82 13.26 -5.79
CA LEU A 141 -4.80 14.04 -5.10
C LEU A 141 -4.10 15.05 -6.04
N PHE A 142 -3.76 14.63 -7.25
CA PHE A 142 -3.17 15.52 -8.24
C PHE A 142 -4.12 16.63 -8.64
N GLU A 143 -5.34 16.28 -9.06
CA GLU A 143 -6.36 17.23 -9.54
C GLU A 143 -6.79 18.22 -8.45
N GLY A 144 -6.90 17.76 -7.21
CA GLY A 144 -7.34 18.60 -6.09
C GLY A 144 -6.24 19.43 -5.45
N ILE A 145 -4.97 19.01 -5.54
CA ILE A 145 -3.89 19.61 -4.75
C ILE A 145 -2.82 20.26 -5.62
N THR A 146 -2.22 19.51 -6.55
CA THR A 146 -1.01 19.97 -7.23
C THR A 146 -1.24 20.52 -8.63
N ASP A 147 -2.17 19.96 -9.41
CA ASP A 147 -2.45 20.42 -10.77
C ASP A 147 -2.87 21.89 -10.82
N PRO A 148 -3.68 22.42 -9.88
CA PRO A 148 -4.03 23.84 -9.87
C PRO A 148 -2.82 24.76 -9.73
N HIS A 149 -1.74 24.30 -9.07
CA HIS A 149 -0.49 25.04 -8.93
C HIS A 149 0.34 25.00 -10.20
N PHE A 150 0.47 23.83 -10.84
CA PHE A 150 1.33 23.63 -12.00
C PHE A 150 0.69 24.04 -13.33
N GLY A 151 -0.64 24.10 -13.42
CA GLY A 151 -1.34 24.50 -14.65
C GLY A 151 -0.91 23.67 -15.86
N GLU A 152 -0.32 24.31 -16.87
CA GLU A 152 0.13 23.64 -18.10
C GLU A 152 1.28 22.64 -17.85
N ASP A 153 2.08 22.84 -16.81
CA ASP A 153 3.17 21.96 -16.39
C ASP A 153 2.73 20.77 -15.52
N ALA A 154 1.44 20.62 -15.20
CA ALA A 154 0.92 19.54 -14.35
C ALA A 154 1.32 18.14 -14.86
N LYS A 155 1.28 17.90 -16.16
CA LYS A 155 1.73 16.62 -16.75
C LYS A 155 3.21 16.34 -16.50
N ARG A 156 4.06 17.37 -16.57
CA ARG A 156 5.49 17.25 -16.26
C ARG A 156 5.70 16.92 -14.79
N TYR A 157 4.99 17.60 -13.91
CA TYR A 157 5.02 17.32 -12.49
C TYR A 157 4.60 15.89 -12.18
N ARG A 158 3.48 15.41 -12.73
CA ARG A 158 3.04 14.01 -12.58
C ARG A 158 4.08 13.02 -13.07
N ALA A 159 4.79 13.31 -14.17
CA ALA A 159 5.89 12.46 -14.67
C ALA A 159 7.07 12.41 -13.69
N VAL A 160 7.44 13.53 -13.07
CA VAL A 160 8.47 13.56 -12.00
C VAL A 160 8.02 12.71 -10.82
N MET A 161 6.79 12.86 -10.35
CA MET A 161 6.25 12.07 -9.26
C MET A 161 6.22 10.57 -9.59
N ALA A 162 5.89 10.19 -10.82
CA ALA A 162 5.94 8.79 -11.26
C ALA A 162 7.36 8.20 -11.16
N LEU A 163 8.39 8.97 -11.54
CA LEU A 163 9.78 8.55 -11.40
C LEU A 163 10.19 8.41 -9.92
N LEU A 164 9.80 9.36 -9.06
CA LEU A 164 10.12 9.32 -7.64
C LEU A 164 9.43 8.14 -6.94
N ILE A 165 8.13 7.92 -7.19
CA ILE A 165 7.37 6.81 -6.60
C ILE A 165 7.92 5.46 -7.07
N SER A 166 8.21 5.30 -8.36
CA SER A 166 8.81 4.06 -8.88
C SER A 166 10.20 3.82 -8.31
N GLY A 167 11.01 4.89 -8.16
CA GLY A 167 12.30 4.85 -7.50
C GLY A 167 12.20 4.36 -6.04
N ILE A 168 11.29 4.90 -5.26
CA ILE A 168 11.01 4.46 -3.88
C ILE A 168 10.73 2.95 -3.84
N TYR A 169 9.83 2.46 -4.68
CA TYR A 169 9.49 1.03 -4.70
C TYR A 169 10.69 0.16 -5.03
N TYR A 170 11.44 0.53 -6.07
CA TYR A 170 12.62 -0.21 -6.47
C TYR A 170 13.70 -0.22 -5.38
N LEU A 171 14.05 0.95 -4.82
CA LEU A 171 15.10 1.10 -3.81
C LEU A 171 14.78 0.32 -2.53
N ASP A 172 13.53 0.36 -2.05
CA ASP A 172 13.13 -0.36 -0.85
C ASP A 172 13.09 -1.88 -1.06
N ILE A 173 12.62 -2.33 -2.24
CA ILE A 173 12.66 -3.75 -2.59
C ILE A 173 14.13 -4.19 -2.73
N TYR A 174 14.96 -3.42 -3.43
CA TYR A 174 16.39 -3.71 -3.58
C TYR A 174 17.08 -3.82 -2.23
N ALA A 175 16.90 -2.82 -1.35
CA ALA A 175 17.49 -2.81 -0.01
C ALA A 175 17.16 -4.06 0.80
N THR A 176 16.00 -4.63 0.58
CA THR A 176 15.49 -5.75 1.38
C THR A 176 15.74 -7.13 0.77
N THR A 177 16.08 -7.19 -0.53
CA THR A 177 16.34 -8.44 -1.25
C THR A 177 17.83 -8.64 -1.57
N ASN A 178 18.59 -7.55 -1.63
CA ASN A 178 20.02 -7.59 -1.96
C ASN A 178 20.88 -7.22 -0.75
N GLU A 179 22.09 -7.75 -0.71
CA GLU A 179 23.09 -7.45 0.34
C GLU A 179 24.16 -6.46 -0.13
N SER A 180 23.88 -5.75 -1.22
CA SER A 180 24.80 -4.82 -1.88
C SER A 180 24.32 -3.38 -1.75
N THR A 181 25.23 -2.43 -1.94
CA THR A 181 24.92 -1.01 -2.10
C THR A 181 24.25 -0.75 -3.46
N PHE A 182 23.50 0.35 -3.54
CA PHE A 182 22.97 0.87 -4.80
C PHE A 182 23.51 2.30 -5.03
N CYS A 183 24.16 2.53 -6.15
CA CYS A 183 24.89 3.78 -6.41
C CYS A 183 25.86 4.18 -5.27
N GLY A 184 26.47 3.19 -4.61
CA GLY A 184 27.39 3.40 -3.50
C GLY A 184 26.72 3.62 -2.14
N LEU A 185 25.39 3.67 -2.07
CA LEU A 185 24.63 3.88 -0.84
C LEU A 185 24.17 2.56 -0.24
N ASP A 186 24.43 2.35 1.04
CA ASP A 186 23.83 1.26 1.82
C ASP A 186 22.41 1.65 2.24
N LEU A 187 21.42 1.19 1.48
CA LEU A 187 20.01 1.52 1.70
C LEU A 187 19.39 0.85 2.95
N LYS A 188 20.14 -0.01 3.66
CA LYS A 188 19.74 -0.56 4.98
C LYS A 188 20.22 0.32 6.13
N SER A 189 21.30 1.08 5.92
CA SER A 189 21.84 1.98 6.92
C SER A 189 20.97 3.23 7.10
N LYS A 190 21.06 3.84 8.29
CA LYS A 190 20.37 5.12 8.56
C LYS A 190 20.90 6.23 7.65
N GLU A 191 22.22 6.25 7.44
CA GLU A 191 22.91 7.24 6.61
C GLU A 191 22.43 7.14 5.15
N GLY A 192 22.45 5.94 4.56
CA GLY A 192 22.03 5.73 3.18
C GLY A 192 20.55 6.06 2.96
N ARG A 193 19.68 5.74 3.93
CA ARG A 193 18.27 6.13 3.85
C ARG A 193 18.08 7.64 3.95
N LEU A 194 18.81 8.30 4.86
CA LEU A 194 18.76 9.76 5.01
C LEU A 194 19.15 10.47 3.71
N GLU A 195 20.16 9.98 3.00
CA GLU A 195 20.57 10.53 1.69
C GLU A 195 19.42 10.45 0.66
N ILE A 196 18.69 9.34 0.62
CA ILE A 196 17.52 9.22 -0.26
C ILE A 196 16.37 10.17 0.17
N GLU A 197 16.10 10.29 1.46
CA GLU A 197 15.09 11.23 1.99
C GLU A 197 15.43 12.69 1.63
N GLN A 198 16.69 13.07 1.76
CA GLN A 198 17.19 14.41 1.36
C GLN A 198 17.08 14.61 -0.15
N ALA A 199 17.42 13.59 -0.95
CA ALA A 199 17.29 13.64 -2.40
C ALA A 199 15.83 13.78 -2.84
N LEU A 200 14.89 13.04 -2.23
CA LEU A 200 13.45 13.18 -2.50
C LEU A 200 12.97 14.62 -2.20
N THR A 201 13.34 15.14 -1.04
CA THR A 201 12.99 16.50 -0.62
C THR A 201 13.58 17.54 -1.58
N PHE A 202 14.85 17.41 -1.93
CA PHE A 202 15.53 18.29 -2.88
C PHE A 202 14.87 18.28 -4.26
N LEU A 203 14.52 17.10 -4.78
CA LEU A 203 13.89 16.99 -6.10
C LEU A 203 12.48 17.61 -6.11
N VAL A 204 11.69 17.42 -5.06
CA VAL A 204 10.41 18.13 -4.92
C VAL A 204 10.64 19.64 -4.88
N ASP A 205 11.59 20.14 -4.06
CA ASP A 205 11.90 21.57 -4.00
C ASP A 205 12.26 22.15 -5.36
N LYS A 206 13.10 21.44 -6.13
CA LYS A 206 13.51 21.84 -7.47
C LYS A 206 12.37 21.82 -8.50
N THR A 207 11.35 21.02 -8.26
CA THR A 207 10.19 20.95 -9.15
C THR A 207 9.24 22.13 -8.93
N TYR A 208 9.22 22.69 -7.71
CA TYR A 208 8.41 23.87 -7.37
C TYR A 208 9.13 25.23 -7.62
N GLY A 209 10.38 25.21 -8.04
CA GLY A 209 11.19 26.41 -8.37
C GLY A 209 12.17 26.80 -7.28
#